data_17bd5bbfeee3425cef0a023ef3988c37
#
_entry.id   17bd5bbfeee3425cef0a023ef3988c37
#
_cell.length_a   1.000
_cell.length_b   1.000
_cell.length_c   1.000
_cell.angle_alpha   90.00
_cell.angle_beta   90.00
_cell.angle_gamma   90.00
#
_symmetry.space_group_name_H-M   'P 1'
#
loop_
_entity.id
_entity.type
_entity.pdbx_description
1 polymer ?
#
loop_
_entity_poly.entity_id
_entity_poly.type
_entity_poly.pdbx_seq_one_letter_code
_entity_poly.pdbx_strand_id
1 'polypeptide(L)'
;MIKIGVIIGTTRPTRKGPLVANWLMEKINKLDIKNTEFVLLDIQKEDLPFLMDPKSPADGDYELASTKKWSKKIDELDGFIFITAEYNNGPAAPLKNAIDTIYREWDRKPVAFVGYGTYGATRAVEQLVDITAKIGMAPLSKTFVGISKFWDAVDEDGNIKEEYVNGNVEKLVDNLLWWAKALKDKK
;
A
#
# COMPACT_ATOMS: atom_id res chain seq x y z
N MET A 1 1.08 -17.43 -11.22
CA MET A 1 1.86 -16.66 -10.23
C MET A 1 1.06 -15.43 -9.84
N ILE A 2 0.94 -15.10 -8.56
CA ILE A 2 0.28 -13.90 -8.04
C ILE A 2 1.34 -12.81 -7.86
N LYS A 3 1.03 -11.57 -8.24
CA LYS A 3 1.91 -10.42 -8.05
C LYS A 3 1.28 -9.41 -7.11
N ILE A 4 1.93 -9.11 -6.00
CA ILE A 4 1.46 -8.18 -4.98
C ILE A 4 2.35 -6.93 -4.95
N GLY A 5 1.76 -5.76 -5.15
CA GLY A 5 2.46 -4.49 -5.00
C GLY A 5 2.54 -4.06 -3.53
N VAL A 6 3.74 -3.84 -3.03
CA VAL A 6 3.98 -3.23 -1.71
C VAL A 6 4.32 -1.76 -1.91
N ILE A 7 3.37 -0.87 -1.64
CA ILE A 7 3.49 0.55 -1.99
C ILE A 7 3.90 1.38 -0.77
N ILE A 8 5.06 2.04 -0.85
CA ILE A 8 5.53 3.00 0.15
C ILE A 8 4.87 4.35 -0.13
N GLY A 9 3.87 4.73 0.68
CA GLY A 9 3.02 5.90 0.47
C GLY A 9 3.61 7.25 0.88
N THR A 10 4.83 7.31 1.43
CA THR A 10 5.42 8.54 1.97
C THR A 10 6.62 9.02 1.17
N THR A 11 6.80 10.35 1.07
CA THR A 11 7.85 10.97 0.23
C THR A 11 8.73 12.00 0.96
N ARG A 12 8.51 12.29 2.26
CA ARG A 12 9.35 13.23 3.02
C ARG A 12 10.82 12.78 2.98
N PRO A 13 11.81 13.69 2.92
CA PRO A 13 13.24 13.34 2.92
C PRO A 13 13.65 12.43 4.11
N THR A 14 13.05 12.66 5.28
CA THR A 14 13.32 11.89 6.53
C THR A 14 12.24 10.83 6.81
N ARG A 15 11.49 10.41 5.79
CA ARG A 15 10.41 9.42 5.91
C ARG A 15 10.89 8.08 6.46
N LYS A 16 10.02 7.43 7.18
CA LYS A 16 10.28 6.11 7.76
C LYS A 16 9.58 4.97 6.99
N GLY A 17 8.85 5.29 5.92
CA GLY A 17 8.20 4.30 5.08
C GLY A 17 9.13 3.20 4.54
N PRO A 18 10.35 3.51 4.05
CA PRO A 18 11.32 2.49 3.65
C PRO A 18 11.72 1.53 4.77
N LEU A 19 11.88 2.01 6.00
CA LEU A 19 12.19 1.17 7.16
C LEU A 19 11.04 0.18 7.44
N VAL A 20 9.80 0.67 7.44
CA VAL A 20 8.60 -0.17 7.62
C VAL A 20 8.47 -1.18 6.48
N ALA A 21 8.76 -0.77 5.24
CA ALA A 21 8.73 -1.66 4.08
C ALA A 21 9.77 -2.77 4.18
N ASN A 22 11.00 -2.46 4.59
CA ASN A 22 12.05 -3.45 4.78
C ASN A 22 11.66 -4.47 5.86
N TRP A 23 11.20 -4.00 7.01
CA TRP A 23 10.69 -4.85 8.08
C TRP A 23 9.56 -5.77 7.60
N LEU A 24 8.59 -5.23 6.85
CA LEU A 24 7.49 -6.01 6.30
C LEU A 24 8.00 -7.08 5.33
N MET A 25 8.90 -6.71 4.41
CA MET A 25 9.47 -7.64 3.43
C MET A 25 10.29 -8.74 4.09
N GLU A 26 11.04 -8.44 5.14
CA GLU A 26 11.74 -9.46 5.93
C GLU A 26 10.78 -10.47 6.58
N LYS A 27 9.66 -9.99 7.12
CA LYS A 27 8.60 -10.87 7.66
C LYS A 27 7.99 -11.73 6.57
N ILE A 28 7.65 -11.15 5.41
CA ILE A 28 7.07 -11.86 4.26
C ILE A 28 8.04 -12.94 3.75
N ASN A 29 9.32 -12.62 3.63
CA ASN A 29 10.33 -13.56 3.12
C ASN A 29 10.49 -14.79 4.04
N LYS A 30 10.24 -14.66 5.34
CA LYS A 30 10.26 -15.78 6.29
C LYS A 30 9.07 -16.73 6.15
N LEU A 31 7.99 -16.32 5.46
CA LEU A 31 6.80 -17.16 5.26
C LEU A 31 6.95 -18.19 4.13
N ASP A 32 8.05 -18.16 3.35
CA ASP A 32 8.34 -19.09 2.24
C ASP A 32 7.15 -19.32 1.29
N ILE A 33 6.49 -18.24 0.87
CA ILE A 33 5.28 -18.27 0.05
C ILE A 33 5.62 -18.66 -1.39
N LYS A 34 5.02 -19.73 -1.89
CA LYS A 34 5.26 -20.22 -3.25
C LYS A 34 4.32 -19.55 -4.26
N ASN A 35 4.77 -19.45 -5.51
CA ASN A 35 3.99 -18.91 -6.64
C ASN A 35 3.46 -17.47 -6.43
N THR A 36 4.17 -16.68 -5.62
CA THR A 36 3.83 -15.28 -5.35
C THR A 36 5.09 -14.41 -5.44
N GLU A 37 4.96 -13.26 -6.07
CA GLU A 37 5.97 -12.22 -6.14
C GLU A 37 5.48 -10.98 -5.39
N PHE A 38 6.32 -10.42 -4.53
CA PHE A 38 6.06 -9.14 -3.87
C PHE A 38 6.95 -8.07 -4.49
N VAL A 39 6.32 -7.07 -5.13
CA VAL A 39 7.00 -5.99 -5.85
C VAL A 39 6.96 -4.72 -5.01
N LEU A 40 8.13 -4.24 -4.59
CA LEU A 40 8.23 -2.99 -3.82
C LEU A 40 8.12 -1.78 -4.75
N LEU A 41 7.14 -0.92 -4.51
CA LEU A 41 6.90 0.33 -5.25
C LEU A 41 7.05 1.52 -4.29
N ASP A 42 7.97 2.40 -4.62
CA ASP A 42 8.26 3.59 -3.84
C ASP A 42 7.75 4.84 -4.58
N ILE A 43 6.65 5.43 -4.11
CA ILE A 43 6.01 6.59 -4.75
C ILE A 43 7.00 7.75 -4.94
N GLN A 44 7.98 7.93 -4.06
CA GLN A 44 8.99 8.96 -4.24
C GLN A 44 9.81 8.78 -5.53
N LYS A 45 9.97 7.54 -6.00
CA LYS A 45 10.74 7.22 -7.21
C LYS A 45 9.87 7.23 -8.48
N GLU A 46 8.57 7.35 -8.35
CA GLU A 46 7.64 7.35 -9.48
C GLU A 46 7.47 8.73 -10.10
N ASP A 47 7.91 9.79 -9.39
CA ASP A 47 7.87 11.20 -9.85
C ASP A 47 6.47 11.62 -10.37
N LEU A 48 5.45 11.21 -9.61
CA LEU A 48 4.06 11.54 -9.95
C LEU A 48 3.77 13.00 -9.54
N PRO A 49 3.42 13.89 -10.50
CA PRO A 49 2.90 15.19 -10.16
C PRO A 49 1.56 15.05 -9.42
N PHE A 50 1.08 16.12 -8.77
CA PHE A 50 -0.32 16.16 -8.38
C PHE A 50 -1.21 15.91 -9.60
N LEU A 51 -2.37 15.25 -9.36
CA LEU A 51 -3.30 14.96 -10.44
C LEU A 51 -3.56 16.19 -11.30
N MET A 52 -3.04 16.15 -12.52
CA MET A 52 -3.15 17.22 -13.49
C MET A 52 -3.34 16.70 -14.91
N ASP A 53 -3.62 15.41 -15.07
CA ASP A 53 -3.99 14.87 -16.36
C ASP A 53 -5.28 15.56 -16.83
N PRO A 54 -5.37 16.04 -18.07
CA PRO A 54 -6.50 16.86 -18.54
C PRO A 54 -7.81 16.06 -18.65
N LYS A 55 -7.72 14.75 -18.77
CA LYS A 55 -8.88 13.85 -18.81
C LYS A 55 -9.14 13.21 -17.46
N SER A 56 -10.39 12.80 -17.24
CA SER A 56 -10.75 12.04 -16.04
C SER A 56 -9.97 10.72 -15.97
N PRO A 57 -9.37 10.39 -14.82
CA PRO A 57 -8.73 9.06 -14.63
C PRO A 57 -9.69 7.88 -14.91
N ALA A 58 -11.00 8.07 -14.72
CA ALA A 58 -12.01 7.05 -15.02
C ALA A 58 -12.10 6.71 -16.50
N ASP A 59 -11.68 7.61 -17.40
CA ASP A 59 -11.64 7.34 -18.84
C ASP A 59 -10.52 6.38 -19.24
N GLY A 60 -9.46 6.28 -18.41
CA GLY A 60 -8.29 5.43 -18.66
C GLY A 60 -7.43 5.88 -19.86
N ASP A 61 -7.64 7.11 -20.32
CA ASP A 61 -6.90 7.72 -21.42
C ASP A 61 -5.97 8.81 -20.89
N TYR A 62 -4.86 8.39 -20.31
CA TYR A 62 -3.88 9.25 -19.68
C TYR A 62 -2.99 9.93 -20.72
N GLU A 63 -2.65 11.21 -20.51
CA GLU A 63 -1.77 11.96 -21.42
C GLU A 63 -0.33 12.04 -20.89
N LEU A 64 -0.15 12.22 -19.58
CA LEU A 64 1.16 12.35 -18.96
C LEU A 64 1.96 11.05 -18.99
N ALA A 65 3.23 11.12 -19.34
CA ALA A 65 4.12 9.96 -19.40
C ALA A 65 4.30 9.29 -18.02
N SER A 66 4.35 10.08 -16.94
CA SER A 66 4.42 9.57 -15.57
C SER A 66 3.16 8.78 -15.19
N THR A 67 1.95 9.30 -15.54
CA THR A 67 0.68 8.61 -15.31
C THR A 67 0.61 7.30 -16.10
N LYS A 68 0.99 7.30 -17.39
CA LYS A 68 1.04 6.08 -18.22
C LYS A 68 1.98 5.02 -17.64
N LYS A 69 3.15 5.44 -17.18
CA LYS A 69 4.13 4.54 -16.55
C LYS A 69 3.57 3.93 -15.26
N TRP A 70 2.92 4.74 -14.42
CA TRP A 70 2.30 4.31 -13.18
C TRP A 70 1.15 3.35 -13.44
N SER A 71 0.23 3.71 -14.33
CA SER A 71 -0.88 2.87 -14.79
C SER A 71 -0.40 1.47 -15.19
N LYS A 72 0.60 1.40 -16.07
CA LYS A 72 1.16 0.11 -16.51
C LYS A 72 1.69 -0.74 -15.37
N LYS A 73 2.43 -0.13 -14.40
CA LYS A 73 2.95 -0.86 -13.23
C LYS A 73 1.84 -1.42 -12.35
N ILE A 74 0.79 -0.63 -12.12
CA ILE A 74 -0.33 -1.03 -11.27
C ILE A 74 -1.20 -2.08 -11.95
N ASP A 75 -1.38 -1.98 -13.26
CA ASP A 75 -2.20 -2.94 -14.02
C ASP A 75 -1.64 -4.36 -13.97
N GLU A 76 -0.32 -4.52 -13.97
CA GLU A 76 0.39 -5.81 -13.91
C GLU A 76 0.25 -6.55 -12.56
N LEU A 77 -0.31 -5.90 -11.54
CA LEU A 77 -0.40 -6.44 -10.17
C LEU A 77 -1.79 -6.98 -9.85
N ASP A 78 -1.85 -8.00 -9.01
CA ASP A 78 -3.08 -8.71 -8.64
C ASP A 78 -3.66 -8.27 -7.30
N GLY A 79 -2.91 -7.52 -6.50
CA GLY A 79 -3.32 -7.00 -5.20
C GLY A 79 -2.22 -6.12 -4.59
N PHE A 80 -2.52 -5.51 -3.44
CA PHE A 80 -1.65 -4.48 -2.86
C PHE A 80 -1.54 -4.56 -1.34
N ILE A 81 -0.38 -4.10 -0.84
CA ILE A 81 -0.20 -3.68 0.55
C ILE A 81 0.17 -2.20 0.51
N PHE A 82 -0.68 -1.34 1.07
CA PHE A 82 -0.38 0.09 1.19
C PHE A 82 0.29 0.36 2.53
N ILE A 83 1.50 0.93 2.49
CA ILE A 83 2.24 1.39 3.67
C ILE A 83 2.05 2.89 3.81
N THR A 84 1.41 3.33 4.90
CA THR A 84 1.13 4.75 5.14
C THR A 84 1.53 5.21 6.53
N ALA A 85 2.02 6.45 6.63
CA ALA A 85 2.02 7.19 7.88
C ALA A 85 0.66 7.85 8.10
N GLU A 86 0.36 8.20 9.34
CA GLU A 86 -0.75 9.10 9.65
C GLU A 86 -0.25 10.53 9.79
N TYR A 87 -0.76 11.44 8.96
CA TYR A 87 -0.53 12.87 9.04
C TYR A 87 -1.84 13.59 9.29
N ASN A 88 -1.98 14.22 10.47
CA ASN A 88 -3.21 14.96 10.83
C ASN A 88 -4.48 14.12 10.63
N ASN A 89 -4.48 12.89 11.15
CA ASN A 89 -5.56 11.91 11.04
C ASN A 89 -5.85 11.36 9.63
N GLY A 90 -5.07 11.72 8.63
CA GLY A 90 -5.26 11.27 7.25
C GLY A 90 -4.07 10.46 6.71
N PRO A 91 -4.26 9.77 5.58
CA PRO A 91 -3.16 9.09 4.90
C PRO A 91 -2.16 10.09 4.33
N ALA A 92 -0.95 9.61 4.04
CA ALA A 92 0.05 10.43 3.37
C ALA A 92 -0.49 10.95 2.02
N ALA A 93 -0.45 12.28 1.79
CA ALA A 93 -0.97 12.91 0.58
C ALA A 93 -0.38 12.31 -0.73
N PRO A 94 0.92 11.95 -0.81
CA PRO A 94 1.44 11.30 -2.00
C PRO A 94 0.78 9.95 -2.31
N LEU A 95 0.38 9.17 -1.29
CA LEU A 95 -0.36 7.93 -1.51
C LEU A 95 -1.75 8.22 -2.09
N LYS A 96 -2.46 9.20 -1.51
CA LYS A 96 -3.76 9.62 -2.04
C LYS A 96 -3.65 10.10 -3.48
N ASN A 97 -2.63 10.90 -3.80
CA ASN A 97 -2.37 11.36 -5.16
C ASN A 97 -2.09 10.20 -6.12
N ALA A 98 -1.26 9.23 -5.74
CA ALA A 98 -0.95 8.07 -6.56
C ALA A 98 -2.19 7.19 -6.83
N ILE A 99 -3.13 7.13 -5.86
CA ILE A 99 -4.42 6.46 -6.04
C ILE A 99 -5.29 7.23 -7.06
N ASP A 100 -5.37 8.55 -6.93
CA ASP A 100 -6.25 9.40 -7.74
C ASP A 100 -5.77 9.59 -9.18
N THR A 101 -4.46 9.44 -9.43
CA THR A 101 -3.85 9.67 -10.75
C THR A 101 -4.31 8.65 -11.79
N ILE A 102 -4.76 7.47 -11.37
CA ILE A 102 -5.29 6.40 -12.21
C ILE A 102 -6.57 5.82 -11.58
N TYR A 103 -7.36 5.06 -12.32
CA TYR A 103 -8.65 4.57 -11.80
C TYR A 103 -8.91 3.10 -12.11
N ARG A 104 -8.91 2.71 -13.39
CA ARG A 104 -9.34 1.37 -13.84
C ARG A 104 -8.42 0.26 -13.36
N GLU A 105 -7.15 0.56 -13.18
CA GLU A 105 -6.11 -0.38 -12.80
C GLU A 105 -6.25 -0.88 -11.36
N TRP A 106 -7.01 -0.17 -10.54
CA TRP A 106 -7.33 -0.58 -9.16
C TRP A 106 -8.52 -1.54 -9.07
N ASP A 107 -9.43 -1.51 -10.06
CA ASP A 107 -10.71 -2.24 -9.99
C ASP A 107 -10.53 -3.74 -9.75
N ARG A 108 -11.36 -4.29 -8.88
CA ARG A 108 -11.39 -5.72 -8.50
C ARG A 108 -10.06 -6.28 -7.99
N LYS A 109 -9.22 -5.46 -7.39
CA LYS A 109 -7.98 -5.90 -6.75
C LYS A 109 -8.07 -5.73 -5.23
N PRO A 110 -7.61 -6.71 -4.42
CA PRO A 110 -7.61 -6.56 -2.97
C PRO A 110 -6.48 -5.64 -2.51
N VAL A 111 -6.72 -4.94 -1.40
CA VAL A 111 -5.72 -4.11 -0.75
C VAL A 111 -5.72 -4.33 0.76
N ALA A 112 -4.54 -4.63 1.29
CA ALA A 112 -4.25 -4.67 2.72
C ALA A 112 -3.45 -3.43 3.15
N PHE A 113 -3.39 -3.17 4.45
CA PHE A 113 -2.82 -1.93 4.96
C PHE A 113 -1.77 -2.21 6.04
N VAL A 114 -0.66 -1.47 5.99
CA VAL A 114 0.33 -1.37 7.05
C VAL A 114 0.49 0.11 7.40
N GLY A 115 0.15 0.46 8.63
CA GLY A 115 0.19 1.83 9.10
C GLY A 115 1.23 2.05 10.18
N TYR A 116 1.75 3.27 10.31
CA TYR A 116 2.65 3.64 11.39
C TYR A 116 2.48 5.09 11.83
N GLY A 117 2.68 5.33 13.09
CA GLY A 117 2.51 6.66 13.71
C GLY A 117 2.22 6.55 15.20
N THR A 118 1.70 7.62 15.80
CA THR A 118 1.39 7.64 17.23
C THR A 118 0.37 6.55 17.61
N TYR A 119 -0.65 6.36 16.77
CA TYR A 119 -1.73 5.39 16.97
C TYR A 119 -1.75 4.30 15.89
N GLY A 120 -0.58 3.97 15.29
CA GLY A 120 -0.47 2.94 14.25
C GLY A 120 -1.16 3.31 12.93
N ALA A 121 -1.47 4.59 12.70
CA ALA A 121 -2.16 5.11 11.52
C ALA A 121 -3.61 4.59 11.34
N THR A 122 -4.30 4.29 12.43
CA THR A 122 -5.66 3.73 12.39
C THR A 122 -6.63 4.61 11.61
N ARG A 123 -6.65 5.94 11.87
CA ARG A 123 -7.55 6.88 11.18
C ARG A 123 -7.21 7.05 9.70
N ALA A 124 -5.91 7.03 9.37
CA ALA A 124 -5.46 7.09 8.00
C ALA A 124 -5.93 5.85 7.21
N VAL A 125 -5.89 4.68 7.84
CA VAL A 125 -6.36 3.42 7.23
C VAL A 125 -7.88 3.39 7.11
N GLU A 126 -8.64 3.89 8.08
CA GLU A 126 -10.10 4.04 7.97
C GLU A 126 -10.48 4.85 6.73
N GLN A 127 -9.83 5.99 6.49
CA GLN A 127 -10.05 6.78 5.28
C GLN A 127 -9.61 6.03 4.00
N LEU A 128 -8.50 5.31 4.04
CA LEU A 128 -8.05 4.52 2.89
C LEU A 128 -9.04 3.39 2.54
N VAL A 129 -9.70 2.81 3.53
CA VAL A 129 -10.78 1.81 3.29
C VAL A 129 -11.89 2.41 2.45
N ASP A 130 -12.40 3.59 2.81
CA ASP A 130 -13.45 4.28 2.06
C ASP A 130 -12.99 4.69 0.65
N ILE A 131 -11.77 5.25 0.55
CA ILE A 131 -11.16 5.67 -0.72
C ILE A 131 -11.01 4.48 -1.66
N THR A 132 -10.45 3.37 -1.19
CA THR A 132 -10.18 2.20 -2.02
C THR A 132 -11.43 1.43 -2.39
N ALA A 133 -12.42 1.35 -1.50
CA ALA A 133 -13.74 0.81 -1.80
C ALA A 133 -14.44 1.60 -2.91
N LYS A 134 -14.32 2.95 -2.91
CA LYS A 134 -14.93 3.82 -3.92
C LYS A 134 -14.41 3.57 -5.34
N ILE A 135 -13.15 3.17 -5.48
CA ILE A 135 -12.52 2.90 -6.78
C ILE A 135 -12.57 1.40 -7.17
N GLY A 136 -13.44 0.62 -6.52
CA GLY A 136 -13.70 -0.79 -6.87
C GLY A 136 -12.70 -1.80 -6.30
N MET A 137 -11.79 -1.41 -5.41
CA MET A 137 -10.93 -2.35 -4.72
C MET A 137 -11.68 -3.12 -3.62
N ALA A 138 -11.10 -4.25 -3.17
CA ALA A 138 -11.55 -4.98 -1.98
C ALA A 138 -10.63 -4.63 -0.78
N PRO A 139 -10.99 -3.65 0.09
CA PRO A 139 -10.17 -3.29 1.24
C PRO A 139 -10.26 -4.33 2.37
N LEU A 140 -9.10 -4.81 2.83
CA LEU A 140 -8.98 -5.86 3.83
C LEU A 140 -8.63 -5.28 5.22
N SER A 141 -9.51 -4.45 5.77
CA SER A 141 -9.27 -3.75 7.04
C SER A 141 -9.17 -4.67 8.27
N LYS A 142 -9.82 -5.86 8.24
CA LYS A 142 -9.82 -6.81 9.36
C LYS A 142 -8.41 -7.30 9.74
N THR A 143 -7.50 -7.37 8.78
CA THR A 143 -6.12 -7.86 8.99
C THR A 143 -5.09 -6.73 8.95
N PHE A 144 -5.51 -5.50 9.19
CA PHE A 144 -4.63 -4.35 9.28
C PHE A 144 -3.51 -4.56 10.29
N VAL A 145 -2.30 -4.10 9.93
CA VAL A 145 -1.12 -4.10 10.81
C VAL A 145 -0.71 -2.66 11.09
N GLY A 146 -0.74 -2.27 12.36
CA GLY A 146 -0.39 -0.94 12.82
C GLY A 146 0.83 -0.93 13.73
N ILE A 147 1.80 -0.04 13.49
CA ILE A 147 2.96 0.18 14.37
C ILE A 147 2.70 1.46 15.15
N SER A 148 2.28 1.30 16.42
CA SER A 148 1.95 2.41 17.31
C SER A 148 3.20 2.96 18.01
N LYS A 149 3.09 4.19 18.56
CA LYS A 149 4.21 4.89 19.23
C LYS A 149 5.51 4.78 18.44
N PHE A 150 5.45 5.07 17.16
CA PHE A 150 6.49 4.73 16.18
C PHE A 150 7.90 5.15 16.59
N TRP A 151 8.05 6.27 17.29
CA TRP A 151 9.36 6.76 17.72
C TRP A 151 9.99 5.90 18.83
N ASP A 152 9.17 5.23 19.65
CA ASP A 152 9.61 4.27 20.67
C ASP A 152 9.77 2.87 20.09
N ALA A 153 9.03 2.61 19.01
CA ALA A 153 8.98 1.32 18.32
C ALA A 153 10.26 0.98 17.55
N VAL A 154 11.10 1.96 17.22
CA VAL A 154 12.33 1.76 16.46
C VAL A 154 13.52 1.81 17.41
N ASP A 155 14.32 0.73 17.44
CA ASP A 155 15.55 0.69 18.26
C ASP A 155 16.71 1.46 17.60
N GLU A 156 17.87 1.49 18.27
CA GLU A 156 19.07 2.20 17.81
C GLU A 156 19.63 1.62 16.50
N ASP A 157 19.42 0.33 16.25
CA ASP A 157 19.83 -0.38 15.04
C ASP A 157 18.82 -0.22 13.88
N GLY A 158 17.67 0.41 14.12
CA GLY A 158 16.62 0.63 13.15
C GLY A 158 15.62 -0.53 13.02
N ASN A 159 15.61 -1.48 13.96
CA ASN A 159 14.63 -2.57 13.94
C ASN A 159 13.32 -2.14 14.62
N ILE A 160 12.21 -2.72 14.17
CA ILE A 160 10.90 -2.51 14.75
C ILE A 160 10.66 -3.52 15.87
N LYS A 161 10.42 -3.02 17.08
CA LYS A 161 10.11 -3.82 18.27
C LYS A 161 8.70 -4.37 18.18
N GLU A 162 8.53 -5.68 18.34
CA GLU A 162 7.24 -6.37 18.15
C GLU A 162 6.15 -5.92 19.14
N GLU A 163 6.51 -5.47 20.32
CA GLU A 163 5.56 -4.97 21.34
C GLU A 163 4.76 -3.74 20.92
N TYR A 164 5.22 -3.02 19.89
CA TYR A 164 4.52 -1.87 19.29
C TYR A 164 3.72 -2.24 18.04
N VAL A 165 3.80 -3.50 17.60
CA VAL A 165 3.09 -3.99 16.41
C VAL A 165 1.73 -4.52 16.82
N ASN A 166 0.68 -3.91 16.30
CA ASN A 166 -0.70 -4.36 16.44
C ASN A 166 -1.14 -5.04 15.15
N GLY A 167 -1.59 -6.27 15.25
CA GLY A 167 -1.93 -7.10 14.10
C GLY A 167 -0.90 -8.21 13.86
N ASN A 168 -1.03 -8.91 12.74
CA ASN A 168 -0.18 -10.05 12.40
C ASN A 168 0.07 -10.07 10.90
N VAL A 169 1.35 -10.01 10.49
CA VAL A 169 1.77 -9.95 9.09
C VAL A 169 1.39 -11.24 8.34
N GLU A 170 1.54 -12.41 8.95
CA GLU A 170 1.18 -13.69 8.34
C GLU A 170 -0.31 -13.73 7.99
N LYS A 171 -1.19 -13.34 8.94
CA LYS A 171 -2.64 -13.27 8.71
C LYS A 171 -3.01 -12.22 7.65
N LEU A 172 -2.30 -11.08 7.62
CA LEU A 172 -2.50 -10.06 6.60
C LEU A 172 -2.19 -10.63 5.21
N VAL A 173 -1.04 -11.29 5.07
CA VAL A 173 -0.59 -11.85 3.80
C VAL A 173 -1.48 -13.01 3.36
N ASP A 174 -1.82 -13.93 4.25
CA ASP A 174 -2.69 -15.07 3.96
C ASP A 174 -4.06 -14.60 3.45
N ASN A 175 -4.69 -13.65 4.16
CA ASN A 175 -5.95 -13.07 3.74
C ASN A 175 -5.85 -12.34 2.39
N LEU A 176 -4.79 -11.56 2.18
CA LEU A 176 -4.57 -10.85 0.92
C LEU A 176 -4.42 -11.83 -0.26
N LEU A 177 -3.66 -12.90 -0.08
CA LEU A 177 -3.43 -13.89 -1.14
C LEU A 177 -4.68 -14.71 -1.45
N TRP A 178 -5.50 -15.00 -0.44
CA TRP A 178 -6.80 -15.65 -0.65
C TRP A 178 -7.68 -14.81 -1.58
N TRP A 179 -7.81 -13.51 -1.28
CA TRP A 179 -8.59 -12.58 -2.10
C TRP A 179 -7.99 -12.36 -3.49
N ALA A 180 -6.66 -12.20 -3.58
CA ALA A 180 -5.99 -11.99 -4.86
C ALA A 180 -6.19 -13.19 -5.81
N LYS A 181 -6.11 -14.42 -5.30
CA LYS A 181 -6.41 -15.62 -6.08
C LYS A 181 -7.87 -15.66 -6.52
N ALA A 182 -8.80 -15.45 -5.59
CA ALA A 182 -10.23 -15.50 -5.87
C ALA A 182 -10.70 -14.46 -6.91
N LEU A 183 -10.11 -13.26 -6.90
CA LEU A 183 -10.47 -12.19 -7.83
C LEU A 183 -9.75 -12.31 -9.19
N LYS A 184 -8.50 -12.82 -9.20
CA LYS A 184 -7.76 -13.02 -10.46
C LYS A 184 -8.45 -13.99 -11.41
N ASP A 185 -9.04 -15.06 -10.89
CA ASP A 185 -9.70 -16.09 -11.69
C ASP A 185 -11.03 -15.60 -12.32
N LYS A 186 -11.45 -14.36 -11.99
CA LYS A 186 -12.72 -13.76 -12.47
C LYS A 186 -12.54 -12.50 -13.32
N LYS A 187 -11.28 -12.22 -13.73
CA LYS A 187 -10.97 -11.14 -14.68
C LYS A 187 -11.21 -11.55 -16.13
#